data_656924ebfb95ca115df7cb5e25446cbf
#
_entry.id   656924ebfb95ca115df7cb5e25446cbf
#
_cell.length_a   1.000
_cell.length_b   1.000
_cell.length_c   1.000
_cell.angle_alpha   90.00
_cell.angle_beta   90.00
_cell.angle_gamma   90.00
#
_symmetry.space_group_name_H-M   'P 1'
#
loop_
_entity.id
_entity.type
_entity.pdbx_description
1 polymer ?
#
loop_
_entity_poly.entity_id
_entity_poly.type
_entity_poly.pdbx_seq_one_letter_code
_entity_poly.pdbx_strand_id
1 'polypeptide(L)'
;MEQEILSRQNIDFKTIPAAGLHGVGLKSLPGNISLLMKGYLKARQILREFCPDVIFFTGGYLAVPVAFAGKSVPSVVFIPDIEPGLAIKTITKLAAQIAISVDQTRSYIPPAKPVNVSGYPVRVELLKWSREEAFRTFNLNPDLPILLVFGGSKGARSINRAVKGILSELLRKIQVIHITGKLDFDKMQTYQDSLSDKELNNYRVFQFLHNEMGAALRIADLVVSRSGASILGEYPMFGLPAILVPYPHAWPYQKTNAQYLADRGTAEIINDEDLNEKLLPRINALINNQAELSRMRSNMESLAQPEAAKTIAQQLLSLAESASGGKLL
;
A
#
# COMPACT_ATOMS: atom_id res chain seq x y z
N MET A 1 0.11 2.96 16.40
CA MET A 1 0.77 3.19 15.11
C MET A 1 0.24 4.45 14.42
N GLU A 2 -1.06 4.53 14.05
CA GLU A 2 -1.62 5.74 13.42
C GLU A 2 -1.50 6.99 14.29
N GLN A 3 -1.82 6.87 15.57
CA GLN A 3 -1.66 7.95 16.56
C GLN A 3 -0.24 8.51 16.62
N GLU A 4 0.78 7.64 16.61
CA GLU A 4 2.19 8.05 16.64
C GLU A 4 2.60 8.78 15.35
N ILE A 5 2.08 8.33 14.19
CA ILE A 5 2.35 8.98 12.89
C ILE A 5 1.73 10.38 12.86
N LEU A 6 0.47 10.52 13.26
CA LEU A 6 -0.22 11.80 13.28
C LEU A 6 0.40 12.79 14.25
N SER A 7 0.80 12.32 15.47
CA SER A 7 1.49 13.16 16.45
C SER A 7 2.84 13.67 15.95
N ARG A 8 3.61 12.84 15.21
CA ARG A 8 4.90 13.28 14.62
C ARG A 8 4.74 14.34 13.54
N GLN A 9 3.58 14.37 12.88
CA GLN A 9 3.27 15.33 11.81
C GLN A 9 2.51 16.56 12.31
N ASN A 10 2.30 16.71 13.63
CA ASN A 10 1.50 17.77 14.24
C ASN A 10 0.08 17.89 13.64
N ILE A 11 -0.53 16.77 13.28
CA ILE A 11 -1.90 16.72 12.78
C ILE A 11 -2.83 16.49 13.97
N ASP A 12 -3.79 17.40 14.15
CA ASP A 12 -4.84 17.23 15.16
C ASP A 12 -5.69 16.00 14.84
N PHE A 13 -5.88 15.15 15.84
CA PHE A 13 -6.70 13.96 15.69
C PHE A 13 -7.58 13.70 16.91
N LYS A 14 -8.72 13.08 16.66
CA LYS A 14 -9.62 12.60 17.71
C LYS A 14 -9.82 11.10 17.56
N THR A 15 -9.87 10.38 18.68
CA THR A 15 -10.08 8.94 18.70
C THR A 15 -11.53 8.61 19.00
N ILE A 16 -12.05 7.55 18.38
CA ILE A 16 -13.35 6.98 18.66
C ILE A 16 -13.20 5.49 19.01
N PRO A 17 -14.01 4.95 19.92
CA PRO A 17 -14.04 3.51 20.15
C PRO A 17 -14.68 2.81 18.94
N ALA A 18 -14.07 1.73 18.47
CA ALA A 18 -14.65 0.88 17.45
C ALA A 18 -14.10 -0.54 17.52
N ALA A 19 -14.85 -1.50 16.98
CA ALA A 19 -14.42 -2.87 16.81
C ALA A 19 -14.92 -3.43 15.48
N GLY A 20 -14.15 -4.35 14.89
CA GLY A 20 -14.58 -5.09 13.71
C GLY A 20 -15.69 -6.08 14.05
N LEU A 21 -16.65 -6.26 13.14
CA LEU A 21 -17.71 -7.26 13.27
C LEU A 21 -17.41 -8.55 12.50
N HIS A 22 -16.45 -8.50 11.58
CA HIS A 22 -16.12 -9.63 10.71
C HIS A 22 -14.97 -10.46 11.27
N GLY A 23 -15.09 -11.79 11.20
CA GLY A 23 -14.03 -12.71 11.67
C GLY A 23 -13.93 -12.83 13.19
N VAL A 24 -14.90 -12.31 13.95
CA VAL A 24 -14.95 -12.41 15.41
C VAL A 24 -15.92 -13.50 15.84
N GLY A 25 -15.59 -14.22 16.93
CA GLY A 25 -16.46 -15.24 17.48
C GLY A 25 -17.80 -14.66 17.98
N LEU A 26 -18.86 -15.47 17.93
CA LEU A 26 -20.22 -15.07 18.35
C LEU A 26 -20.26 -14.45 19.77
N LYS A 27 -19.39 -14.89 20.67
CA LYS A 27 -19.32 -14.38 22.06
C LYS A 27 -18.85 -12.92 22.17
N SER A 28 -18.05 -12.43 21.21
CA SER A 28 -17.53 -11.05 21.19
C SER A 28 -18.43 -10.08 20.42
N LEU A 29 -19.40 -10.57 19.67
CA LEU A 29 -20.35 -9.75 18.89
C LEU A 29 -21.09 -8.68 19.70
N PRO A 30 -21.71 -8.99 20.88
CA PRO A 30 -22.44 -7.98 21.66
C PRO A 30 -21.51 -6.85 22.14
N GLY A 31 -20.28 -7.18 22.58
CA GLY A 31 -19.27 -6.19 22.97
C GLY A 31 -18.84 -5.30 21.84
N ASN A 32 -18.63 -5.87 20.65
CA ASN A 32 -18.23 -5.13 19.46
C ASN A 32 -19.36 -4.20 18.96
N ILE A 33 -20.62 -4.63 19.01
CA ILE A 33 -21.78 -3.79 18.70
C ILE A 33 -21.87 -2.61 19.69
N SER A 34 -21.68 -2.86 20.99
CA SER A 34 -21.64 -1.80 22.01
C SER A 34 -20.54 -0.78 21.72
N LEU A 35 -19.33 -1.24 21.34
CA LEU A 35 -18.22 -0.36 20.96
C LEU A 35 -18.54 0.47 19.71
N LEU A 36 -19.16 -0.12 18.70
CA LEU A 36 -19.60 0.61 17.50
C LEU A 36 -20.66 1.66 17.83
N MET A 37 -21.62 1.36 18.74
CA MET A 37 -22.61 2.33 19.19
C MET A 37 -21.97 3.50 19.95
N LYS A 38 -21.04 3.21 20.87
CA LYS A 38 -20.25 4.25 21.55
C LYS A 38 -19.45 5.08 20.55
N GLY A 39 -18.84 4.43 19.53
CA GLY A 39 -18.15 5.09 18.44
C GLY A 39 -19.05 6.02 17.64
N TYR A 40 -20.26 5.57 17.31
CA TYR A 40 -21.27 6.40 16.63
C TYR A 40 -21.65 7.64 17.44
N LEU A 41 -21.94 7.50 18.73
CA LEU A 41 -22.30 8.62 19.60
C LEU A 41 -21.13 9.62 19.72
N LYS A 42 -19.90 9.12 19.87
CA LYS A 42 -18.72 9.97 19.94
C LYS A 42 -18.43 10.66 18.61
N ALA A 43 -18.55 9.95 17.50
CA ALA A 43 -18.42 10.53 16.15
C ALA A 43 -19.44 11.65 15.92
N ARG A 44 -20.72 11.43 16.33
CA ARG A 44 -21.78 12.44 16.23
C ARG A 44 -21.46 13.69 17.06
N GLN A 45 -20.88 13.53 18.26
CA GLN A 45 -20.42 14.66 19.06
C GLN A 45 -19.30 15.42 18.34
N ILE A 46 -18.27 14.71 17.86
CA ILE A 46 -17.14 15.32 17.15
C ILE A 46 -17.59 16.08 15.91
N LEU A 47 -18.48 15.49 15.11
CA LEU A 47 -18.98 16.12 13.89
C LEU A 47 -19.82 17.39 14.17
N ARG A 48 -20.57 17.41 15.28
CA ARG A 48 -21.31 18.59 15.72
C ARG A 48 -20.40 19.73 16.18
N GLU A 49 -19.32 19.39 16.89
CA GLU A 49 -18.32 20.35 17.37
C GLU A 49 -17.46 20.91 16.22
N PHE A 50 -17.07 20.03 15.27
CA PHE A 50 -16.17 20.38 14.18
C PHE A 50 -16.90 21.03 12.98
N CYS A 51 -18.20 20.69 12.77
CA CYS A 51 -19.02 21.20 11.65
C CYS A 51 -18.36 21.07 10.27
N PRO A 52 -17.93 19.88 9.83
CA PRO A 52 -17.24 19.73 8.56
C PRO A 52 -18.18 20.02 7.37
N ASP A 53 -17.66 20.66 6.31
CA ASP A 53 -18.36 20.85 5.04
C ASP A 53 -18.32 19.59 4.18
N VAL A 54 -17.28 18.76 4.32
CA VAL A 54 -17.11 17.49 3.61
C VAL A 54 -16.37 16.49 4.48
N ILE A 55 -16.64 15.19 4.29
CA ILE A 55 -15.92 14.11 4.97
C ILE A 55 -15.18 13.27 3.94
N PHE A 56 -13.91 12.95 4.22
CA PHE A 56 -13.10 12.04 3.42
C PHE A 56 -12.88 10.72 4.14
N PHE A 57 -13.23 9.61 3.49
CA PHE A 57 -13.02 8.27 4.03
C PHE A 57 -11.95 7.52 3.23
N THR A 58 -10.93 7.00 3.93
CA THR A 58 -9.88 6.16 3.34
C THR A 58 -10.05 4.67 3.66
N GLY A 59 -11.11 4.33 4.39
CA GLY A 59 -11.43 2.94 4.76
C GLY A 59 -11.25 2.64 6.24
N GLY A 60 -11.18 1.34 6.53
CA GLY A 60 -11.09 0.83 7.90
C GLY A 60 -12.47 0.74 8.60
N TYR A 61 -12.58 -0.19 9.55
CA TYR A 61 -13.82 -0.40 10.32
C TYR A 61 -14.18 0.78 11.24
N LEU A 62 -13.19 1.60 11.61
CA LEU A 62 -13.36 2.85 12.37
C LEU A 62 -14.18 3.90 11.61
N ALA A 63 -14.10 3.90 10.29
CA ALA A 63 -14.81 4.86 9.47
C ALA A 63 -16.33 4.59 9.40
N VAL A 64 -16.77 3.35 9.65
CA VAL A 64 -18.20 2.99 9.56
C VAL A 64 -19.09 3.79 10.51
N PRO A 65 -18.84 3.84 11.84
CA PRO A 65 -19.63 4.68 12.73
C PRO A 65 -19.60 6.17 12.38
N VAL A 66 -18.48 6.68 11.84
CA VAL A 66 -18.38 8.08 11.36
C VAL A 66 -19.27 8.30 10.14
N ALA A 67 -19.28 7.38 9.18
CA ALA A 67 -20.11 7.48 7.98
C ALA A 67 -21.61 7.49 8.30
N PHE A 68 -22.05 6.69 9.28
CA PHE A 68 -23.44 6.72 9.75
C PHE A 68 -23.77 8.01 10.54
N ALA A 69 -22.86 8.48 11.39
CA ALA A 69 -23.07 9.71 12.18
C ALA A 69 -23.10 10.97 11.29
N GLY A 70 -22.29 10.97 10.24
CA GLY A 70 -22.11 12.08 9.31
C GLY A 70 -22.90 11.95 7.99
N LYS A 71 -23.95 11.09 7.94
CA LYS A 71 -24.69 10.81 6.69
C LYS A 71 -25.31 12.04 6.03
N SER A 72 -25.54 13.14 6.78
CA SER A 72 -26.04 14.43 6.28
C SER A 72 -24.94 15.33 5.73
N VAL A 73 -23.67 15.01 5.97
CA VAL A 73 -22.53 15.76 5.45
C VAL A 73 -22.07 15.09 4.15
N PRO A 74 -21.88 15.85 3.06
CA PRO A 74 -21.35 15.29 1.83
C PRO A 74 -20.02 14.57 2.06
N SER A 75 -19.81 13.46 1.38
CA SER A 75 -18.58 12.69 1.63
C SER A 75 -18.02 12.04 0.37
N VAL A 76 -16.71 11.92 0.35
CA VAL A 76 -15.96 11.14 -0.64
C VAL A 76 -15.35 9.92 0.06
N VAL A 77 -15.47 8.75 -0.54
CA VAL A 77 -14.73 7.56 -0.11
C VAL A 77 -13.66 7.21 -1.15
N PHE A 78 -12.43 7.06 -0.71
CA PHE A 78 -11.35 6.53 -1.53
C PHE A 78 -11.25 5.01 -1.34
N ILE A 79 -11.21 4.29 -2.46
CA ILE A 79 -11.06 2.83 -2.49
C ILE A 79 -9.65 2.51 -3.00
N PRO A 80 -8.73 2.13 -2.10
CA PRO A 80 -7.33 1.90 -2.46
C PRO A 80 -7.09 0.58 -3.19
N ASP A 81 -7.75 -0.51 -2.76
CA ASP A 81 -7.67 -1.83 -3.40
C ASP A 81 -8.67 -1.95 -4.55
N ILE A 82 -8.41 -2.84 -5.50
CA ILE A 82 -9.34 -3.10 -6.61
C ILE A 82 -10.65 -3.67 -6.07
N GLU A 83 -10.57 -4.69 -5.21
CA GLU A 83 -11.75 -5.21 -4.53
C GLU A 83 -11.90 -4.55 -3.16
N PRO A 84 -12.98 -3.77 -2.92
CA PRO A 84 -13.17 -3.09 -1.65
C PRO A 84 -13.54 -4.08 -0.53
N GLY A 85 -12.93 -3.90 0.64
CA GLY A 85 -13.31 -4.63 1.85
C GLY A 85 -14.71 -4.24 2.36
N LEU A 86 -15.28 -5.06 3.26
CA LEU A 86 -16.66 -4.90 3.76
C LEU A 86 -16.96 -3.52 4.34
N ALA A 87 -16.04 -2.95 5.10
CA ALA A 87 -16.20 -1.60 5.67
C ALA A 87 -16.33 -0.55 4.55
N ILE A 88 -15.46 -0.59 3.55
CA ILE A 88 -15.52 0.30 2.40
C ILE A 88 -16.80 0.08 1.61
N LYS A 89 -17.21 -1.18 1.34
CA LYS A 89 -18.50 -1.49 0.67
C LYS A 89 -19.69 -0.86 1.41
N THR A 90 -19.65 -0.81 2.74
CA THR A 90 -20.68 -0.15 3.55
C THR A 90 -20.64 1.36 3.39
N ILE A 91 -19.46 1.98 3.50
CA ILE A 91 -19.27 3.43 3.36
C ILE A 91 -19.64 3.90 1.96
N THR A 92 -19.28 3.13 0.92
CA THR A 92 -19.61 3.41 -0.49
C THR A 92 -21.11 3.63 -0.72
N LYS A 93 -21.97 2.92 0.01
CA LYS A 93 -23.42 3.11 -0.08
C LYS A 93 -23.89 4.46 0.46
N LEU A 94 -23.18 5.00 1.46
CA LEU A 94 -23.50 6.26 2.14
C LEU A 94 -22.81 7.47 1.50
N ALA A 95 -21.62 7.28 0.93
CA ALA A 95 -20.83 8.36 0.33
C ALA A 95 -21.53 9.00 -0.87
N ALA A 96 -21.36 10.32 -1.01
CA ALA A 96 -21.87 11.09 -2.13
C ALA A 96 -21.09 10.79 -3.41
N GLN A 97 -19.77 10.69 -3.31
CA GLN A 97 -18.87 10.41 -4.43
C GLN A 97 -17.81 9.38 -4.03
N ILE A 98 -17.24 8.74 -5.03
CA ILE A 98 -16.23 7.68 -4.85
C ILE A 98 -15.01 8.01 -5.69
N ALA A 99 -13.82 7.92 -5.08
CA ALA A 99 -12.53 7.94 -5.75
C ALA A 99 -11.94 6.52 -5.73
N ILE A 100 -11.39 6.07 -6.84
CA ILE A 100 -10.83 4.72 -7.00
C ILE A 100 -9.42 4.77 -7.57
N SER A 101 -8.58 3.82 -7.17
CA SER A 101 -7.20 3.74 -7.64
C SER A 101 -7.11 3.35 -9.12
N VAL A 102 -7.96 2.45 -9.59
CA VAL A 102 -7.96 1.95 -10.98
C VAL A 102 -9.39 1.72 -11.46
N ASP A 103 -9.61 1.85 -12.76
CA ASP A 103 -10.96 1.72 -13.36
C ASP A 103 -11.63 0.37 -13.09
N GLN A 104 -10.86 -0.70 -12.98
CA GLN A 104 -11.37 -2.05 -12.73
C GLN A 104 -12.18 -2.17 -11.42
N THR A 105 -11.95 -1.28 -10.45
CA THR A 105 -12.71 -1.21 -9.19
C THR A 105 -14.19 -0.89 -9.42
N ARG A 106 -14.57 -0.28 -10.56
CA ARG A 106 -15.99 0.03 -10.89
C ARG A 106 -16.89 -1.19 -10.83
N SER A 107 -16.38 -2.37 -11.19
CA SER A 107 -17.15 -3.62 -11.17
C SER A 107 -17.70 -4.00 -9.79
N TYR A 108 -17.12 -3.43 -8.73
CA TYR A 108 -17.52 -3.67 -7.34
C TYR A 108 -18.39 -2.55 -6.75
N ILE A 109 -18.70 -1.52 -7.54
CA ILE A 109 -19.42 -0.32 -7.09
C ILE A 109 -20.83 -0.32 -7.70
N PRO A 110 -21.87 0.09 -6.94
CA PRO A 110 -23.21 0.24 -7.50
C PRO A 110 -23.21 1.22 -8.70
N PRO A 111 -23.83 0.87 -9.84
CA PRO A 111 -23.76 1.66 -11.09
C PRO A 111 -24.24 3.11 -10.96
N ALA A 112 -25.17 3.38 -10.03
CA ALA A 112 -25.74 4.72 -9.83
C ALA A 112 -24.83 5.69 -9.06
N LYS A 113 -23.67 5.25 -8.54
CA LYS A 113 -22.78 6.11 -7.77
C LYS A 113 -21.80 6.87 -8.67
N PRO A 114 -21.59 8.17 -8.44
CA PRO A 114 -20.54 8.94 -9.10
C PRO A 114 -19.16 8.40 -8.72
N VAL A 115 -18.40 7.94 -9.72
CA VAL A 115 -17.07 7.34 -9.53
C VAL A 115 -16.04 8.11 -10.35
N ASN A 116 -14.98 8.56 -9.69
CA ASN A 116 -13.81 9.17 -10.31
C ASN A 116 -12.59 8.23 -10.18
N VAL A 117 -11.90 7.97 -11.28
CA VAL A 117 -10.61 7.25 -11.28
C VAL A 117 -9.53 8.26 -10.95
N SER A 118 -9.15 8.33 -9.69
CA SER A 118 -8.13 9.29 -9.21
C SER A 118 -6.70 8.77 -9.37
N GLY A 119 -6.52 7.45 -9.40
CA GLY A 119 -5.22 6.84 -9.12
C GLY A 119 -5.00 6.61 -7.62
N TYR A 120 -3.93 5.90 -7.27
CA TYR A 120 -3.49 5.74 -5.88
C TYR A 120 -2.55 6.88 -5.49
N PRO A 121 -2.85 7.69 -4.46
CA PRO A 121 -2.00 8.80 -4.05
C PRO A 121 -0.66 8.31 -3.48
N VAL A 122 0.43 8.74 -4.08
CA VAL A 122 1.79 8.44 -3.62
C VAL A 122 2.34 9.62 -2.84
N ARG A 123 3.02 9.33 -1.73
CA ARG A 123 3.66 10.37 -0.90
C ARG A 123 4.74 11.11 -1.69
N VAL A 124 4.67 12.42 -1.71
CA VAL A 124 5.61 13.29 -2.46
C VAL A 124 7.05 13.07 -2.01
N GLU A 125 7.27 12.78 -0.72
CA GLU A 125 8.58 12.54 -0.14
C GLU A 125 9.30 11.35 -0.78
N LEU A 126 8.56 10.33 -1.23
CA LEU A 126 9.14 9.17 -1.93
C LEU A 126 9.73 9.54 -3.30
N LEU A 127 9.16 10.55 -3.95
CA LEU A 127 9.52 10.92 -5.32
C LEU A 127 10.72 11.89 -5.40
N LYS A 128 11.17 12.45 -4.28
CA LYS A 128 12.22 13.49 -4.23
C LYS A 128 13.64 12.98 -4.46
N TRP A 129 13.86 11.68 -4.38
CA TRP A 129 15.20 11.09 -4.45
C TRP A 129 15.73 11.09 -5.89
N SER A 130 16.94 11.61 -6.08
CA SER A 130 17.72 11.32 -7.29
C SER A 130 18.34 9.91 -7.21
N ARG A 131 18.71 9.36 -8.38
CA ARG A 131 19.32 8.03 -8.42
C ARG A 131 20.70 8.02 -7.71
N GLU A 132 21.48 9.08 -7.85
CA GLU A 132 22.81 9.24 -7.25
C GLU A 132 22.73 9.32 -5.71
N GLU A 133 21.77 10.10 -5.18
CA GLU A 133 21.54 10.19 -3.73
C GLU A 133 21.11 8.85 -3.14
N ALA A 134 20.24 8.12 -3.86
CA ALA A 134 19.76 6.82 -3.43
C ALA A 134 20.90 5.78 -3.37
N PHE A 135 21.77 5.72 -4.37
CA PHE A 135 22.95 4.84 -4.34
C PHE A 135 23.91 5.18 -3.19
N ARG A 136 24.17 6.47 -2.96
CA ARG A 136 24.99 6.92 -1.83
C ARG A 136 24.38 6.55 -0.48
N THR A 137 23.06 6.72 -0.34
CA THR A 137 22.34 6.41 0.91
C THR A 137 22.50 4.95 1.31
N PHE A 138 22.45 4.04 0.37
CA PHE A 138 22.60 2.60 0.64
C PHE A 138 24.03 2.10 0.49
N ASN A 139 24.97 2.95 0.06
CA ASN A 139 26.36 2.56 -0.25
C ASN A 139 26.39 1.32 -1.16
N LEU A 140 25.70 1.42 -2.32
CA LEU A 140 25.58 0.35 -3.33
C LEU A 140 26.26 0.75 -4.64
N ASN A 141 26.68 -0.25 -5.42
CA ASN A 141 27.33 -0.06 -6.71
C ASN A 141 26.29 0.15 -7.81
N PRO A 142 26.31 1.27 -8.57
CA PRO A 142 25.37 1.53 -9.65
C PRO A 142 25.49 0.58 -10.87
N ASP A 143 26.60 -0.15 -11.00
CA ASP A 143 26.85 -1.07 -12.11
C ASP A 143 26.24 -2.47 -11.90
N LEU A 144 25.73 -2.75 -10.70
CA LEU A 144 25.10 -4.04 -10.39
C LEU A 144 23.59 -3.90 -10.23
N PRO A 145 22.82 -4.88 -10.73
CA PRO A 145 21.37 -4.88 -10.53
C PRO A 145 20.96 -4.90 -9.05
N ILE A 146 19.86 -4.24 -8.74
CA ILE A 146 19.32 -4.16 -7.38
C ILE A 146 17.97 -4.86 -7.27
N LEU A 147 17.89 -5.83 -6.38
CA LEU A 147 16.66 -6.45 -5.93
C LEU A 147 16.18 -5.81 -4.63
N LEU A 148 14.98 -5.23 -4.64
CA LEU A 148 14.30 -4.77 -3.45
C LEU A 148 13.36 -5.87 -2.93
N VAL A 149 13.46 -6.19 -1.63
CA VAL A 149 12.60 -7.21 -1.00
C VAL A 149 11.89 -6.63 0.20
N PHE A 150 10.55 -6.73 0.26
CA PHE A 150 9.80 -6.34 1.45
C PHE A 150 8.41 -6.98 1.55
N GLY A 151 7.92 -7.13 2.77
CA GLY A 151 6.63 -7.76 3.05
C GLY A 151 5.51 -6.81 3.47
N GLY A 152 5.74 -5.47 3.38
CA GLY A 152 4.85 -4.45 3.94
C GLY A 152 5.14 -4.18 5.43
N SER A 153 4.30 -3.38 6.10
CA SER A 153 4.54 -2.83 7.45
C SER A 153 4.76 -3.87 8.57
N LYS A 154 4.22 -5.06 8.42
CA LYS A 154 4.40 -6.17 9.39
C LYS A 154 5.52 -7.15 9.00
N GLY A 155 6.13 -6.97 7.83
CA GLY A 155 7.02 -7.95 7.22
C GLY A 155 6.26 -9.14 6.61
N ALA A 156 6.99 -10.05 5.97
CA ALA A 156 6.44 -11.28 5.39
C ALA A 156 7.40 -12.45 5.64
N ARG A 157 7.14 -13.22 6.68
CA ARG A 157 8.02 -14.33 7.11
C ARG A 157 8.34 -15.34 6.03
N SER A 158 7.36 -15.68 5.18
CA SER A 158 7.57 -16.64 4.07
C SER A 158 8.53 -16.08 3.03
N ILE A 159 8.36 -14.78 2.64
CA ILE A 159 9.28 -14.09 1.72
C ILE A 159 10.67 -14.02 2.36
N ASN A 160 10.78 -13.55 3.61
CA ASN A 160 12.07 -13.44 4.31
C ASN A 160 12.80 -14.79 4.39
N ARG A 161 12.07 -15.88 4.67
CA ARG A 161 12.64 -17.22 4.72
C ARG A 161 13.12 -17.71 3.35
N ALA A 162 12.30 -17.53 2.32
CA ALA A 162 12.66 -17.93 0.96
C ALA A 162 13.89 -17.16 0.45
N VAL A 163 13.90 -15.84 0.64
CA VAL A 163 15.04 -14.99 0.27
C VAL A 163 16.30 -15.38 1.03
N LYS A 164 16.22 -15.66 2.34
CA LYS A 164 17.36 -16.13 3.13
C LYS A 164 17.98 -17.40 2.53
N GLY A 165 17.14 -18.34 2.08
CA GLY A 165 17.60 -19.62 1.50
C GLY A 165 18.37 -19.48 0.20
N ILE A 166 18.17 -18.40 -0.54
CA ILE A 166 18.79 -18.16 -1.86
C ILE A 166 19.78 -16.98 -1.85
N LEU A 167 19.97 -16.33 -0.70
CA LEU A 167 20.66 -15.04 -0.62
C LEU A 167 22.12 -15.11 -1.08
N SER A 168 22.90 -16.11 -0.62
CA SER A 168 24.29 -16.27 -1.03
C SER A 168 24.46 -16.48 -2.55
N GLU A 169 23.48 -17.08 -3.21
CA GLU A 169 23.51 -17.22 -4.67
C GLU A 169 23.20 -15.88 -5.35
N LEU A 170 22.23 -15.12 -4.86
CA LEU A 170 21.87 -13.80 -5.37
C LEU A 170 23.05 -12.83 -5.25
N LEU A 171 23.69 -12.76 -4.06
CA LEU A 171 24.76 -11.79 -3.78
C LEU A 171 26.04 -11.99 -4.60
N ARG A 172 26.17 -13.08 -5.33
CA ARG A 172 27.25 -13.26 -6.31
C ARG A 172 27.10 -12.39 -7.55
N LYS A 173 25.88 -11.95 -7.89
CA LYS A 173 25.56 -11.31 -9.16
C LYS A 173 24.81 -9.99 -9.01
N ILE A 174 24.06 -9.79 -7.92
CA ILE A 174 23.19 -8.64 -7.70
C ILE A 174 23.33 -8.13 -6.29
N GLN A 175 22.82 -6.94 -6.07
CA GLN A 175 22.68 -6.33 -4.75
C GLN A 175 21.26 -6.47 -4.25
N VAL A 176 21.09 -6.59 -2.94
CA VAL A 176 19.79 -6.80 -2.32
C VAL A 176 19.56 -5.78 -1.20
N ILE A 177 18.46 -5.03 -1.30
CA ILE A 177 17.90 -4.23 -0.21
C ILE A 177 16.73 -5.03 0.37
N HIS A 178 16.84 -5.44 1.64
CA HIS A 178 15.86 -6.31 2.29
C HIS A 178 15.24 -5.63 3.51
N ILE A 179 13.93 -5.32 3.42
CA ILE A 179 13.15 -4.74 4.51
C ILE A 179 12.31 -5.84 5.14
N THR A 180 12.79 -6.38 6.25
CA THR A 180 12.29 -7.63 6.84
C THR A 180 11.04 -7.46 7.70
N GLY A 181 10.78 -6.24 8.20
CA GLY A 181 9.84 -6.00 9.28
C GLY A 181 10.38 -6.44 10.65
N LYS A 182 9.70 -6.01 11.70
CA LYS A 182 10.15 -6.21 13.09
C LYS A 182 10.38 -7.68 13.48
N LEU A 183 9.56 -8.60 12.96
CA LEU A 183 9.55 -9.98 13.47
C LEU A 183 10.76 -10.83 13.07
N ASP A 184 11.38 -10.51 11.95
CA ASP A 184 12.49 -11.30 11.41
C ASP A 184 13.80 -10.49 11.34
N PHE A 185 13.79 -9.22 11.73
CA PHE A 185 14.94 -8.33 11.61
C PHE A 185 16.19 -8.89 12.31
N ASP A 186 16.09 -9.23 13.59
CA ASP A 186 17.23 -9.71 14.37
C ASP A 186 17.87 -10.97 13.75
N LYS A 187 17.03 -11.89 13.22
CA LYS A 187 17.50 -13.12 12.54
C LYS A 187 18.23 -12.81 11.24
N MET A 188 17.74 -11.82 10.50
CA MET A 188 18.35 -11.45 9.23
C MET A 188 19.59 -10.59 9.44
N GLN A 189 19.64 -9.78 10.51
CA GLN A 189 20.83 -9.06 10.94
C GLN A 189 21.93 -10.04 11.34
N THR A 190 21.66 -11.01 12.20
CA THR A 190 22.62 -12.08 12.56
C THR A 190 23.12 -12.85 11.34
N TYR A 191 22.23 -13.09 10.36
CA TYR A 191 22.64 -13.72 9.11
C TYR A 191 23.57 -12.83 8.28
N GLN A 192 23.28 -11.52 8.20
CA GLN A 192 24.17 -10.54 7.56
C GLN A 192 25.57 -10.55 8.20
N ASP A 193 25.65 -10.60 9.52
CA ASP A 193 26.92 -10.62 10.26
C ASP A 193 27.76 -11.89 9.98
N SER A 194 27.13 -12.95 9.45
CA SER A 194 27.80 -14.20 9.07
C SER A 194 28.25 -14.27 7.61
N LEU A 195 27.93 -13.25 6.80
CA LEU A 195 28.32 -13.18 5.39
C LEU A 195 29.81 -12.85 5.22
N SER A 196 30.39 -13.29 4.11
CA SER A 196 31.73 -12.86 3.70
C SER A 196 31.73 -11.38 3.32
N ASP A 197 32.89 -10.71 3.40
CA ASP A 197 33.03 -9.30 3.04
C ASP A 197 32.47 -8.98 1.64
N LYS A 198 32.67 -9.87 0.69
CA LYS A 198 32.18 -9.72 -0.68
C LYS A 198 30.64 -9.75 -0.72
N GLU A 199 30.02 -10.65 0.00
CA GLU A 199 28.54 -10.72 0.08
C GLU A 199 27.96 -9.57 0.88
N LEU A 200 28.65 -9.15 1.95
CA LEU A 200 28.24 -8.04 2.80
C LEU A 200 28.20 -6.70 2.02
N ASN A 201 29.10 -6.50 1.06
CA ASN A 201 29.07 -5.34 0.19
C ASN A 201 27.80 -5.26 -0.68
N ASN A 202 27.16 -6.39 -0.96
CA ASN A 202 25.98 -6.50 -1.83
C ASN A 202 24.66 -6.65 -1.07
N TYR A 203 24.67 -6.66 0.28
CA TYR A 203 23.47 -6.87 1.08
C TYR A 203 23.21 -5.73 2.07
N ARG A 204 22.00 -5.21 2.07
CA ARG A 204 21.52 -4.21 3.03
C ARG A 204 20.23 -4.70 3.65
N VAL A 205 20.23 -4.91 4.97
CA VAL A 205 19.03 -5.33 5.71
C VAL A 205 18.52 -4.21 6.61
N PHE A 206 17.20 -4.02 6.61
CA PHE A 206 16.52 -3.00 7.38
C PHE A 206 15.29 -3.58 8.06
N GLN A 207 14.99 -3.11 9.25
CA GLN A 207 13.72 -3.40 9.91
C GLN A 207 12.58 -2.67 9.21
N PHE A 208 12.78 -1.37 8.95
CA PHE A 208 11.87 -0.47 8.24
C PHE A 208 12.70 0.59 7.52
N LEU A 209 12.14 1.12 6.43
CA LEU A 209 12.57 2.36 5.82
C LEU A 209 11.41 3.36 5.89
N HIS A 210 11.72 4.61 6.19
CA HIS A 210 10.76 5.70 6.22
C HIS A 210 10.84 6.53 4.93
N ASN A 211 11.55 7.64 4.96
CA ASN A 211 11.77 8.47 3.78
C ASN A 211 12.69 7.77 2.76
N GLU A 212 13.64 6.98 3.24
CA GLU A 212 14.58 6.19 2.44
C GLU A 212 13.89 5.10 1.60
N MET A 213 12.61 4.80 1.88
CA MET A 213 11.83 3.91 1.02
C MET A 213 11.75 4.42 -0.43
N GLY A 214 11.66 5.75 -0.61
CA GLY A 214 11.71 6.37 -1.92
C GLY A 214 13.03 6.15 -2.65
N ALA A 215 14.15 6.22 -1.90
CA ALA A 215 15.47 5.91 -2.42
C ALA A 215 15.57 4.43 -2.87
N ALA A 216 15.08 3.49 -2.04
CA ALA A 216 15.08 2.06 -2.38
C ALA A 216 14.25 1.77 -3.65
N LEU A 217 13.04 2.34 -3.76
CA LEU A 217 12.19 2.21 -4.94
C LEU A 217 12.84 2.83 -6.19
N ARG A 218 13.59 3.94 -6.04
CA ARG A 218 14.24 4.67 -7.15
C ARG A 218 15.36 3.89 -7.82
N ILE A 219 16.10 3.08 -7.07
CA ILE A 219 17.28 2.37 -7.59
C ILE A 219 17.02 0.89 -7.86
N ALA A 220 15.91 0.34 -7.39
CA ALA A 220 15.57 -1.06 -7.61
C ALA A 220 15.29 -1.34 -9.10
N ASP A 221 15.82 -2.45 -9.60
CA ASP A 221 15.55 -2.96 -10.95
C ASP A 221 14.39 -3.96 -10.93
N LEU A 222 14.20 -4.66 -9.82
CA LEU A 222 13.14 -5.62 -9.59
C LEU A 222 12.72 -5.58 -8.11
N VAL A 223 11.42 -5.74 -7.83
CA VAL A 223 10.93 -5.87 -6.46
C VAL A 223 10.26 -7.22 -6.22
N VAL A 224 10.50 -7.81 -5.04
CA VAL A 224 9.75 -8.95 -4.52
C VAL A 224 8.96 -8.49 -3.31
N SER A 225 7.63 -8.52 -3.36
CA SER A 225 6.81 -8.01 -2.27
C SER A 225 5.43 -8.65 -2.15
N ARG A 226 4.73 -8.32 -1.06
CA ARG A 226 3.27 -8.50 -0.98
C ARG A 226 2.56 -7.50 -1.90
N SER A 227 1.32 -7.81 -2.27
CA SER A 227 0.51 -7.03 -3.22
C SER A 227 -0.59 -6.21 -2.52
N GLY A 228 -0.21 -5.43 -1.50
CA GLY A 228 -1.11 -4.46 -0.88
C GLY A 228 -1.43 -3.29 -1.83
N ALA A 229 -2.44 -2.49 -1.47
CA ALA A 229 -2.97 -1.42 -2.34
C ALA A 229 -1.92 -0.41 -2.85
N SER A 230 -0.88 -0.11 -2.04
CA SER A 230 0.13 0.90 -2.40
C SER A 230 0.92 0.56 -3.67
N ILE A 231 1.01 -0.74 -4.03
CA ILE A 231 1.70 -1.15 -5.26
C ILE A 231 1.02 -0.61 -6.53
N LEU A 232 -0.29 -0.29 -6.46
CA LEU A 232 -1.05 0.27 -7.59
C LEU A 232 -0.67 1.72 -7.91
N GLY A 233 0.04 2.39 -7.01
CA GLY A 233 0.55 3.74 -7.23
C GLY A 233 2.07 3.81 -7.13
N GLU A 234 2.68 3.25 -6.09
CA GLU A 234 4.12 3.35 -5.86
C GLU A 234 4.92 2.73 -7.02
N TYR A 235 4.60 1.50 -7.46
CA TYR A 235 5.36 0.87 -8.54
C TYR A 235 5.22 1.57 -9.89
N PRO A 236 4.02 1.98 -10.32
CA PRO A 236 3.87 2.81 -11.50
C PRO A 236 4.70 4.09 -11.48
N MET A 237 4.72 4.81 -10.37
CA MET A 237 5.48 6.07 -10.24
C MET A 237 7.00 5.90 -10.34
N PHE A 238 7.51 4.70 -10.10
CA PHE A 238 8.93 4.37 -10.21
C PHE A 238 9.25 3.50 -11.44
N GLY A 239 8.24 3.11 -12.21
CA GLY A 239 8.41 2.16 -13.31
C GLY A 239 9.01 0.84 -12.83
N LEU A 240 8.62 0.32 -11.67
CA LEU A 240 9.31 -0.77 -10.99
C LEU A 240 8.69 -2.14 -11.30
N PRO A 241 9.36 -3.02 -12.09
CA PRO A 241 8.92 -4.39 -12.33
C PRO A 241 8.84 -5.20 -11.03
N ALA A 242 7.87 -6.12 -10.93
CA ALA A 242 7.63 -6.81 -9.68
C ALA A 242 7.44 -8.33 -9.82
N ILE A 243 7.90 -9.07 -8.81
CA ILE A 243 7.41 -10.40 -8.47
C ILE A 243 6.52 -10.24 -7.25
N LEU A 244 5.23 -10.48 -7.42
CA LEU A 244 4.23 -10.29 -6.40
C LEU A 244 3.87 -11.60 -5.72
N VAL A 245 3.86 -11.56 -4.40
CA VAL A 245 3.53 -12.72 -3.56
C VAL A 245 2.30 -12.37 -2.73
N PRO A 246 1.09 -12.60 -3.23
CA PRO A 246 -0.14 -12.30 -2.49
C PRO A 246 -0.17 -13.08 -1.16
N TYR A 247 -0.59 -12.42 -0.08
CA TYR A 247 -0.72 -13.08 1.21
C TYR A 247 -1.90 -14.07 1.21
N PRO A 248 -1.68 -15.37 1.44
CA PRO A 248 -2.70 -16.40 1.24
C PRO A 248 -3.91 -16.28 2.17
N HIS A 249 -3.72 -15.68 3.35
CA HIS A 249 -4.79 -15.47 4.32
C HIS A 249 -5.36 -14.03 4.28
N ALA A 250 -4.88 -13.18 3.37
CA ALA A 250 -5.57 -11.94 3.08
C ALA A 250 -6.86 -12.25 2.32
N TRP A 251 -7.92 -11.49 2.64
CA TRP A 251 -9.08 -11.44 1.76
C TRP A 251 -8.62 -11.26 0.30
N PRO A 252 -9.40 -11.66 -0.72
CA PRO A 252 -8.96 -11.76 -2.12
C PRO A 252 -8.28 -10.51 -2.73
N TYR A 253 -8.38 -9.33 -2.09
CA TYR A 253 -7.87 -8.07 -2.65
C TYR A 253 -6.39 -8.09 -3.02
N GLN A 254 -5.49 -8.74 -2.24
CA GLN A 254 -4.08 -8.81 -2.64
C GLN A 254 -3.88 -9.62 -3.93
N LYS A 255 -4.63 -10.71 -4.11
CA LYS A 255 -4.60 -11.50 -5.34
C LYS A 255 -5.13 -10.69 -6.52
N THR A 256 -6.21 -9.93 -6.31
CA THR A 256 -6.82 -9.08 -7.34
C THR A 256 -5.87 -7.94 -7.74
N ASN A 257 -5.20 -7.29 -6.79
CA ASN A 257 -4.19 -6.27 -7.08
C ASN A 257 -3.00 -6.84 -7.87
N ALA A 258 -2.49 -8.02 -7.47
CA ALA A 258 -1.40 -8.68 -8.17
C ALA A 258 -1.79 -9.05 -9.60
N GLN A 259 -2.98 -9.63 -9.79
CA GLN A 259 -3.47 -10.03 -11.10
C GLN A 259 -3.63 -8.84 -12.05
N TYR A 260 -4.13 -7.71 -11.54
CA TYR A 260 -4.24 -6.47 -12.31
C TYR A 260 -2.91 -6.02 -12.93
N LEU A 261 -1.82 -6.07 -12.15
CA LEU A 261 -0.49 -5.71 -12.63
C LEU A 261 0.09 -6.79 -13.55
N ALA A 262 -0.12 -8.07 -13.23
CA ALA A 262 0.35 -9.18 -14.06
C ALA A 262 -0.31 -9.19 -15.44
N ASP A 263 -1.63 -8.98 -15.53
CA ASP A 263 -2.38 -8.91 -16.80
C ASP A 263 -1.88 -7.78 -17.72
N ARG A 264 -1.21 -6.78 -17.14
CA ARG A 264 -0.60 -5.65 -17.89
C ARG A 264 0.87 -5.86 -18.21
N GLY A 265 1.40 -7.05 -17.93
CA GLY A 265 2.80 -7.39 -18.18
C GLY A 265 3.78 -6.53 -17.38
N THR A 266 3.40 -6.11 -16.17
CA THR A 266 4.22 -5.28 -15.27
C THR A 266 4.77 -6.09 -14.10
N ALA A 267 4.17 -7.25 -13.82
CA ALA A 267 4.52 -8.10 -12.70
C ALA A 267 4.33 -9.58 -13.01
N GLU A 268 4.99 -10.43 -12.25
CA GLU A 268 4.75 -11.87 -12.17
C GLU A 268 4.19 -12.22 -10.81
N ILE A 269 3.43 -13.30 -10.72
CA ILE A 269 2.84 -13.77 -9.46
C ILE A 269 3.50 -15.09 -9.08
N ILE A 270 3.97 -15.18 -7.83
CA ILE A 270 4.39 -16.43 -7.20
C ILE A 270 3.51 -16.65 -5.97
N ASN A 271 2.85 -17.81 -5.86
CA ASN A 271 2.11 -18.11 -4.65
C ASN A 271 3.06 -18.36 -3.47
N ASP A 272 2.56 -18.14 -2.26
CA ASP A 272 3.36 -18.25 -1.04
C ASP A 272 3.99 -19.66 -0.84
N GLU A 273 3.26 -20.70 -1.20
CA GLU A 273 3.70 -22.09 -1.18
C GLU A 273 4.79 -22.43 -2.19
N ASP A 274 4.87 -21.71 -3.30
CA ASP A 274 5.80 -21.93 -4.41
C ASP A 274 7.15 -21.21 -4.24
N LEU A 275 7.28 -20.34 -3.24
CA LEU A 275 8.42 -19.43 -3.08
C LEU A 275 9.77 -20.16 -3.08
N ASN A 276 9.89 -21.27 -2.35
CA ASN A 276 11.16 -21.98 -2.22
C ASN A 276 11.65 -22.57 -3.55
N GLU A 277 10.74 -22.92 -4.44
CA GLU A 277 11.05 -23.56 -5.73
C GLU A 277 11.20 -22.53 -6.84
N LYS A 278 10.29 -21.53 -6.90
CA LYS A 278 10.15 -20.65 -8.06
C LYS A 278 10.87 -19.31 -7.93
N LEU A 279 11.15 -18.83 -6.71
CA LEU A 279 11.63 -17.46 -6.52
C LEU A 279 13.00 -17.23 -7.18
N LEU A 280 13.99 -18.06 -6.88
CA LEU A 280 15.34 -17.90 -7.44
C LEU A 280 15.39 -18.02 -8.97
N PRO A 281 14.80 -19.06 -9.60
CA PRO A 281 14.75 -19.16 -11.06
C PRO A 281 14.09 -17.93 -11.71
N ARG A 282 13.02 -17.40 -11.12
CA ARG A 282 12.32 -16.22 -11.70
C ARG A 282 13.12 -14.94 -11.55
N ILE A 283 13.73 -14.68 -10.39
CA ILE A 283 14.64 -13.54 -10.20
C ILE A 283 15.76 -13.60 -11.23
N ASN A 284 16.45 -14.76 -11.37
CA ASN A 284 17.53 -14.93 -12.31
C ASN A 284 17.07 -14.73 -13.77
N ALA A 285 15.92 -15.26 -14.13
CA ALA A 285 15.37 -15.10 -15.47
C ALA A 285 15.08 -13.64 -15.83
N LEU A 286 14.49 -12.88 -14.92
CA LEU A 286 14.17 -11.46 -15.13
C LEU A 286 15.44 -10.59 -15.13
N ILE A 287 16.29 -10.73 -14.13
CA ILE A 287 17.52 -9.90 -13.99
C ILE A 287 18.46 -10.08 -15.19
N ASN A 288 18.55 -11.28 -15.75
CA ASN A 288 19.39 -11.54 -16.92
C ASN A 288 18.71 -11.21 -18.25
N ASN A 289 17.44 -10.78 -18.25
CA ASN A 289 16.70 -10.41 -19.46
C ASN A 289 16.35 -8.92 -19.45
N GLN A 290 17.31 -8.08 -19.85
CA GLN A 290 17.15 -6.62 -19.88
C GLN A 290 16.01 -6.15 -20.79
N ALA A 291 15.74 -6.86 -21.88
CA ALA A 291 14.63 -6.53 -22.78
C ALA A 291 13.29 -6.72 -22.09
N GLU A 292 13.13 -7.81 -21.33
CA GLU A 292 11.91 -8.08 -20.56
C GLU A 292 11.72 -7.09 -19.41
N LEU A 293 12.77 -6.82 -18.63
CA LEU A 293 12.70 -5.80 -17.56
C LEU A 293 12.34 -4.42 -18.11
N SER A 294 12.93 -4.03 -19.27
CA SER A 294 12.61 -2.74 -19.90
C SER A 294 11.16 -2.69 -20.38
N ARG A 295 10.64 -3.78 -20.93
CA ARG A 295 9.24 -3.90 -21.32
C ARG A 295 8.30 -3.79 -20.11
N MET A 296 8.61 -4.52 -19.04
CA MET A 296 7.84 -4.47 -17.78
C MET A 296 7.86 -3.07 -17.18
N ARG A 297 9.01 -2.39 -17.21
CA ARG A 297 9.18 -1.01 -16.73
C ARG A 297 8.32 -0.04 -17.52
N SER A 298 8.39 -0.06 -18.84
CA SER A 298 7.58 0.81 -19.71
C SER A 298 6.07 0.58 -19.50
N ASN A 299 5.66 -0.67 -19.40
CA ASN A 299 4.27 -1.00 -19.10
C ASN A 299 3.85 -0.46 -17.71
N MET A 300 4.73 -0.57 -16.69
CA MET A 300 4.45 -0.08 -15.34
C MET A 300 4.33 1.45 -15.32
N GLU A 301 5.24 2.18 -15.99
CA GLU A 301 5.21 3.63 -16.11
C GLU A 301 3.92 4.13 -16.77
N SER A 302 3.37 3.39 -17.73
CA SER A 302 2.11 3.74 -18.39
C SER A 302 0.89 3.75 -17.46
N LEU A 303 0.99 3.10 -16.30
CA LEU A 303 -0.05 3.07 -15.27
C LEU A 303 0.07 4.22 -14.25
N ALA A 304 1.11 5.04 -14.32
CA ALA A 304 1.36 6.09 -13.34
C ALA A 304 0.27 7.17 -13.34
N GLN A 305 -0.15 7.57 -12.15
CA GLN A 305 -1.14 8.64 -11.93
C GLN A 305 -0.57 9.70 -10.96
N PRO A 306 0.32 10.58 -11.43
CA PRO A 306 1.04 11.53 -10.58
C PRO A 306 0.12 12.54 -9.89
N GLU A 307 -1.03 12.86 -10.49
CA GLU A 307 -1.99 13.83 -9.99
C GLU A 307 -3.05 13.23 -9.03
N ALA A 308 -2.90 11.94 -8.62
CA ALA A 308 -3.91 11.23 -7.84
C ALA A 308 -4.37 12.00 -6.58
N ALA A 309 -3.43 12.51 -5.79
CA ALA A 309 -3.75 13.27 -4.58
C ALA A 309 -4.49 14.57 -4.89
N LYS A 310 -4.06 15.30 -5.93
CA LYS A 310 -4.67 16.54 -6.38
C LYS A 310 -6.09 16.30 -6.91
N THR A 311 -6.29 15.24 -7.68
CA THR A 311 -7.60 14.85 -8.20
C THR A 311 -8.60 14.58 -7.06
N ILE A 312 -8.18 13.86 -6.01
CA ILE A 312 -9.02 13.62 -4.83
C ILE A 312 -9.30 14.93 -4.08
N ALA A 313 -8.28 15.79 -3.90
CA ALA A 313 -8.46 17.08 -3.23
C ALA A 313 -9.45 17.99 -3.97
N GLN A 314 -9.35 18.08 -5.29
CA GLN A 314 -10.28 18.84 -6.14
C GLN A 314 -11.71 18.30 -6.02
N GLN A 315 -11.88 16.98 -5.99
CA GLN A 315 -13.18 16.34 -5.80
C GLN A 315 -13.81 16.72 -4.45
N LEU A 316 -13.00 16.75 -3.38
CA LEU A 316 -13.45 17.18 -2.05
C LEU A 316 -13.85 18.66 -2.02
N LEU A 317 -13.03 19.54 -2.59
CA LEU A 317 -13.29 20.98 -2.64
C LEU A 317 -14.59 21.27 -3.42
N SER A 318 -14.75 20.71 -4.60
CA SER A 318 -15.96 20.88 -5.41
C SER A 318 -17.22 20.42 -4.70
N LEU A 319 -17.12 19.33 -3.93
CA LEU A 319 -18.24 18.79 -3.17
C LEU A 319 -18.60 19.70 -1.98
N ALA A 320 -17.59 20.27 -1.30
CA ALA A 320 -17.77 21.22 -0.20
C ALA A 320 -18.41 22.53 -0.69
N GLU A 321 -17.93 23.10 -1.81
CA GLU A 321 -18.47 24.31 -2.43
C GLU A 321 -19.95 24.14 -2.82
N SER A 322 -20.28 23.00 -3.45
CA SER A 322 -21.65 22.68 -3.83
C SER A 322 -22.60 22.59 -2.62
N ALA A 323 -22.09 22.11 -1.49
CA ALA A 323 -22.87 22.01 -0.24
C ALA A 323 -23.04 23.36 0.45
N SER A 324 -22.05 24.27 0.35
CA SER A 324 -22.10 25.62 0.95
C SER A 324 -22.98 26.56 0.13
N GLY A 325 -22.95 26.46 -1.21
CA GLY A 325 -23.81 27.27 -2.10
C GLY A 325 -25.30 26.97 -1.93
N GLY A 326 -25.70 25.80 -1.47
CA GLY A 326 -27.08 25.46 -1.14
C GLY A 326 -27.58 25.99 0.21
N LYS A 327 -26.69 26.56 1.04
CA LYS A 327 -27.05 27.20 2.32
C LYS A 327 -27.31 28.72 2.17
N LEU A 328 -27.11 29.30 0.99
CA LEU A 328 -27.27 30.71 0.70
C LEU A 328 -28.56 31.01 -0.10
N LEU A 329 -29.45 30.04 -0.32
CA LEU A 329 -30.79 30.18 -0.87
C LEU A 329 -31.83 29.65 0.13
#